data_f2c4554049a2853a3ab025cb62f312b5
#
_entry.id   f2c4554049a2853a3ab025cb62f312b5
#
_cell.length_a   1.000
_cell.length_b   1.000
_cell.length_c   1.000
_cell.angle_alpha   90.00
_cell.angle_beta   90.00
_cell.angle_gamma   90.00
#
_symmetry.space_group_name_H-M   'P 1'
#
loop_
_entity.id
_entity.type
_entity.pdbx_description
1 polymer ?
#
loop_
_entity_poly.entity_id
_entity_poly.type
_entity_poly.pdbx_seq_one_letter_code
_entity_poly.pdbx_strand_id
1 'polypeptide(L)'
;MALSARQDRLDPQEQARAPRGLMPLLMLGNTAMYALYIGVGGVLLPLQIEQIDKAHKVAMLGLVSGVSAVFATFFNPVAGALSDRSGRRNPWILGGGLAAVGAMALLGGVETVLLVTIAWCLGQAVMNVFQAALTSVVPDRVPLSARGRASAAVGLGMPIGSTLGALLGSAFAERIGTGYLVLGAFVAVSAVLFTSFAREKPLPDAARPERVPLRKQFAAFLGALRHHDFRWAFIGRALLVLGYFCVFGYQLYILQDHIDLPSGLEPEDAVAVLAPVNAVAMAASTVVGGVLSDRLDRRKPFIAVSAVVSAVALAVPALSPTWPAMLVLAALNGLGFGCFMAVDNALVSMILPSADDAARDLGVLNMAQAGPQILAPFAASVVVSLCGGSQGGGYTALFAVGATLSVLGALAVRPIRGVR
;
A
#
# COMPACT_ATOMS: atom_id res chain seq x y z
N MET A 1 -13.73 9.49 -23.23
CA MET A 1 -13.95 9.34 -24.68
C MET A 1 -13.03 8.30 -25.33
N ALA A 2 -11.70 8.30 -25.13
CA ALA A 2 -10.82 7.30 -25.74
C ALA A 2 -11.04 5.85 -25.26
N LEU A 3 -11.44 5.63 -24.00
CA LEU A 3 -11.72 4.29 -23.46
C LEU A 3 -13.08 3.72 -23.94
N SER A 4 -14.10 4.57 -24.16
CA SER A 4 -15.40 4.14 -24.71
C SER A 4 -15.29 3.79 -26.19
N ALA A 5 -14.57 4.60 -26.98
CA ALA A 5 -14.32 4.35 -28.40
C ALA A 5 -13.43 3.09 -28.64
N ARG A 6 -12.74 2.62 -27.61
CA ARG A 6 -11.92 1.40 -27.64
C ARG A 6 -12.77 0.13 -27.45
N GLN A 7 -13.85 0.24 -26.69
CA GLN A 7 -14.75 -0.89 -26.40
C GLN A 7 -15.74 -1.16 -27.55
N ASP A 8 -16.12 -0.16 -28.33
CA ASP A 8 -17.05 -0.29 -29.45
C ASP A 8 -16.47 -1.01 -30.68
N ARG A 9 -15.14 -1.29 -30.69
CA ARG A 9 -14.45 -1.96 -31.80
C ARG A 9 -14.13 -3.44 -31.55
N LEU A 10 -14.44 -3.96 -30.36
CA LEU A 10 -14.29 -5.39 -30.07
C LEU A 10 -15.63 -6.08 -30.32
N ASP A 11 -15.55 -7.29 -30.88
CA ASP A 11 -16.72 -8.12 -31.09
C ASP A 11 -17.53 -8.26 -29.79
N PRO A 12 -18.86 -8.05 -29.77
CA PRO A 12 -19.68 -8.14 -28.57
C PRO A 12 -19.53 -9.46 -27.79
N GLN A 13 -19.13 -10.54 -28.45
CA GLN A 13 -18.84 -11.82 -27.83
C GLN A 13 -17.46 -11.90 -27.18
N GLU A 14 -16.46 -11.16 -27.67
CA GLU A 14 -15.13 -11.04 -27.03
C GLU A 14 -15.17 -10.07 -25.81
N GLN A 15 -16.08 -9.12 -25.81
CA GLN A 15 -16.30 -8.19 -24.67
C GLN A 15 -16.92 -8.86 -23.44
N ALA A 16 -17.55 -10.02 -23.59
CA ALA A 16 -18.35 -10.63 -22.53
C ALA A 16 -17.56 -11.53 -21.55
N ARG A 17 -16.32 -11.91 -21.83
CA ARG A 17 -15.57 -12.87 -21.00
C ARG A 17 -14.15 -12.39 -20.70
N ALA A 18 -13.84 -12.22 -19.40
CA ALA A 18 -12.45 -12.08 -18.95
C ALA A 18 -11.66 -13.35 -19.33
N PRO A 19 -10.37 -13.21 -19.73
CA PRO A 19 -9.53 -14.37 -20.02
C PRO A 19 -9.54 -15.36 -18.84
N ARG A 20 -9.72 -16.65 -19.13
CA ARG A 20 -9.71 -17.70 -18.10
C ARG A 20 -8.37 -17.68 -17.38
N GLY A 21 -8.39 -17.69 -16.03
CA GLY A 21 -7.18 -17.68 -15.20
C GLY A 21 -6.58 -16.30 -14.91
N LEU A 22 -7.07 -15.20 -15.50
CA LEU A 22 -6.51 -13.87 -15.26
C LEU A 22 -6.70 -13.39 -13.82
N MET A 23 -7.87 -13.68 -13.21
CA MET A 23 -8.17 -13.24 -11.84
C MET A 23 -7.22 -13.83 -10.79
N PRO A 24 -7.01 -15.17 -10.73
CA PRO A 24 -6.03 -15.74 -9.79
C PRO A 24 -4.59 -15.28 -10.07
N LEU A 25 -4.21 -15.01 -11.32
CA LEU A 25 -2.89 -14.48 -11.64
C LEU A 25 -2.72 -13.03 -11.17
N LEU A 26 -3.74 -12.19 -11.29
CA LEU A 26 -3.75 -10.84 -10.72
C LEU A 26 -3.66 -10.88 -9.19
N MET A 27 -4.40 -11.77 -8.55
CA MET A 27 -4.31 -11.96 -7.10
C MET A 27 -2.92 -12.41 -6.69
N LEU A 28 -2.35 -13.42 -7.37
CA LEU A 28 -1.00 -13.92 -7.07
C LEU A 28 0.07 -12.85 -7.23
N GLY A 29 0.05 -12.08 -8.33
CA GLY A 29 1.00 -10.99 -8.58
C GLY A 29 0.92 -9.89 -7.51
N ASN A 30 -0.30 -9.49 -7.11
CA ASN A 30 -0.47 -8.53 -6.02
C ASN A 30 -0.05 -9.11 -4.66
N THR A 31 -0.38 -10.38 -4.39
CA THR A 31 0.06 -11.09 -3.18
C THR A 31 1.59 -11.11 -3.08
N ALA A 32 2.29 -11.49 -4.15
CA ALA A 32 3.75 -11.52 -4.15
C ALA A 32 4.37 -10.12 -3.97
N MET A 33 3.78 -9.11 -4.60
CA MET A 33 4.20 -7.72 -4.47
C MET A 33 4.08 -7.22 -3.02
N TYR A 34 2.92 -7.40 -2.38
CA TYR A 34 2.72 -6.99 -1.00
C TYR A 34 3.53 -7.83 -0.01
N ALA A 35 3.75 -9.13 -0.30
CA ALA A 35 4.63 -9.96 0.50
C ALA A 35 6.06 -9.42 0.51
N LEU A 36 6.58 -8.99 -0.64
CA LEU A 36 7.90 -8.35 -0.71
C LEU A 36 7.91 -7.02 0.06
N TYR A 37 6.94 -6.13 -0.17
CA TYR A 37 6.93 -4.84 0.51
C TYR A 37 6.87 -4.96 2.03
N ILE A 38 6.04 -5.87 2.55
CA ILE A 38 5.87 -6.04 4.00
C ILE A 38 6.98 -6.88 4.60
N GLY A 39 7.39 -7.97 3.96
CA GLY A 39 8.48 -8.82 4.45
C GLY A 39 9.81 -8.07 4.48
N VAL A 40 10.10 -7.30 3.43
CA VAL A 40 11.30 -6.46 3.39
C VAL A 40 11.14 -5.24 4.29
N GLY A 41 10.18 -4.37 4.00
CA GLY A 41 10.05 -3.07 4.67
C GLY A 41 9.60 -3.15 6.13
N GLY A 42 8.83 -4.17 6.50
CA GLY A 42 8.29 -4.36 7.85
C GLY A 42 9.13 -5.23 8.78
N VAL A 43 10.00 -6.11 8.24
CA VAL A 43 10.78 -7.06 9.06
C VAL A 43 12.26 -7.05 8.70
N LEU A 44 12.63 -7.48 7.48
CA LEU A 44 14.04 -7.75 7.15
C LEU A 44 14.89 -6.48 7.05
N LEU A 45 14.38 -5.39 6.49
CA LEU A 45 15.10 -4.13 6.37
C LEU A 45 15.33 -3.47 7.74
N PRO A 46 14.33 -3.38 8.65
CA PRO A 46 14.58 -2.96 10.02
C PRO A 46 15.66 -3.81 10.73
N LEU A 47 15.61 -5.15 10.61
CA LEU A 47 16.63 -6.03 11.20
C LEU A 47 18.01 -5.79 10.62
N GLN A 48 18.14 -5.63 9.29
CA GLN A 48 19.43 -5.31 8.65
C GLN A 48 19.98 -3.97 9.14
N ILE A 49 19.15 -2.94 9.25
CA ILE A 49 19.57 -1.63 9.74
C ILE A 49 20.01 -1.71 11.20
N GLU A 50 19.30 -2.48 12.03
CA GLU A 50 19.69 -2.70 13.43
C GLU A 50 21.04 -3.44 13.55
N GLN A 51 21.33 -4.41 12.66
CA GLN A 51 22.65 -5.07 12.63
C GLN A 51 23.77 -4.11 12.23
N ILE A 52 23.49 -3.11 11.37
CA ILE A 52 24.50 -2.15 10.91
C ILE A 52 24.72 -1.04 11.96
N ASP A 53 23.66 -0.45 12.51
CA ASP A 53 23.72 0.64 13.50
C ASP A 53 22.57 0.53 14.50
N LYS A 54 22.81 -0.25 15.54
CA LYS A 54 21.83 -0.48 16.62
C LYS A 54 21.51 0.81 17.39
N ALA A 55 22.49 1.70 17.55
CA ALA A 55 22.30 2.93 18.34
C ALA A 55 21.36 3.93 17.67
N HIS A 56 21.38 3.99 16.33
CA HIS A 56 20.60 4.95 15.56
C HIS A 56 19.54 4.26 14.65
N LYS A 57 19.16 2.99 14.93
CA LYS A 57 18.29 2.18 14.07
C LYS A 57 17.01 2.90 13.64
N VAL A 58 16.35 3.62 14.54
CA VAL A 58 15.10 4.37 14.27
C VAL A 58 15.32 5.49 13.26
N ALA A 59 16.38 6.30 13.46
CA ALA A 59 16.70 7.40 12.57
C ALA A 59 17.14 6.91 11.19
N MET A 60 17.94 5.84 11.16
CA MET A 60 18.43 5.23 9.91
C MET A 60 17.29 4.58 9.12
N LEU A 61 16.37 3.87 9.76
CA LEU A 61 15.18 3.34 9.09
C LEU A 61 14.32 4.47 8.50
N GLY A 62 14.12 5.55 9.24
CA GLY A 62 13.41 6.73 8.76
C GLY A 62 14.09 7.36 7.54
N LEU A 63 15.42 7.47 7.57
CA LEU A 63 16.20 8.00 6.46
C LEU A 63 16.11 7.11 5.21
N VAL A 64 16.39 5.80 5.36
CA VAL A 64 16.32 4.82 4.26
C VAL A 64 14.92 4.81 3.64
N SER A 65 13.89 4.74 4.47
CA SER A 65 12.50 4.75 4.04
C SER A 65 12.11 6.06 3.39
N GLY A 66 12.48 7.20 4.00
CA GLY A 66 12.18 8.53 3.48
C GLY A 66 12.82 8.80 2.11
N VAL A 67 14.11 8.50 1.95
CA VAL A 67 14.82 8.66 0.68
C VAL A 67 14.22 7.75 -0.39
N SER A 68 14.01 6.47 -0.08
CA SER A 68 13.42 5.52 -1.03
C SER A 68 12.00 5.90 -1.44
N ALA A 69 11.27 6.50 -0.54
CA ALA A 69 9.92 6.99 -0.73
C ALA A 69 9.84 8.18 -1.70
N VAL A 70 10.71 9.17 -1.51
CA VAL A 70 10.86 10.29 -2.45
C VAL A 70 11.22 9.76 -3.83
N PHE A 71 12.19 8.84 -3.89
CA PHE A 71 12.62 8.22 -5.14
C PHE A 71 11.46 7.45 -5.82
N ALA A 72 10.71 6.64 -5.08
CA ALA A 72 9.56 5.90 -5.59
C ALA A 72 8.47 6.84 -6.16
N THR A 73 8.22 7.98 -5.50
CA THR A 73 7.22 8.96 -5.93
C THR A 73 7.56 9.54 -7.31
N PHE A 74 8.83 9.86 -7.55
CA PHE A 74 9.28 10.36 -8.86
C PHE A 74 9.36 9.24 -9.91
N PHE A 75 9.72 8.03 -9.51
CA PHE A 75 9.92 6.92 -10.44
C PHE A 75 8.61 6.25 -10.89
N ASN A 76 7.57 6.25 -10.06
CA ASN A 76 6.28 5.62 -10.37
C ASN A 76 5.64 6.15 -11.68
N PRO A 77 5.48 7.47 -11.90
CA PRO A 77 4.97 8.00 -13.18
C PRO A 77 5.86 7.64 -14.37
N VAL A 78 7.17 7.58 -14.19
CA VAL A 78 8.14 7.21 -15.22
C VAL A 78 7.94 5.74 -15.62
N ALA A 79 7.83 4.85 -14.63
CA ALA A 79 7.58 3.42 -14.85
C ALA A 79 6.26 3.18 -15.60
N GLY A 80 5.19 3.86 -15.19
CA GLY A 80 3.91 3.82 -15.88
C GLY A 80 4.01 4.28 -17.33
N ALA A 81 4.64 5.44 -17.57
CA ALA A 81 4.80 5.98 -18.92
C ALA A 81 5.66 5.09 -19.84
N LEU A 82 6.69 4.43 -19.33
CA LEU A 82 7.52 3.48 -20.08
C LEU A 82 6.70 2.24 -20.48
N SER A 83 5.94 1.69 -19.54
CA SER A 83 5.06 0.56 -19.79
C SER A 83 3.97 0.90 -20.82
N ASP A 84 3.37 2.10 -20.74
CA ASP A 84 2.34 2.58 -21.68
C ASP A 84 2.86 2.73 -23.12
N ARG A 85 4.10 3.22 -23.26
CA ARG A 85 4.74 3.42 -24.58
C ARG A 85 4.96 2.13 -25.33
N SER A 86 5.27 1.06 -24.64
CA SER A 86 5.56 -0.23 -25.28
C SER A 86 4.30 -0.89 -25.86
N GLY A 87 3.10 -0.50 -25.42
CA GLY A 87 1.83 -1.14 -25.78
C GLY A 87 1.72 -2.59 -25.33
N ARG A 88 2.65 -3.06 -24.47
CA ARG A 88 2.70 -4.40 -23.91
C ARG A 88 2.97 -4.33 -22.42
N ARG A 89 2.26 -5.11 -21.61
CA ARG A 89 2.43 -5.16 -20.14
C ARG A 89 3.29 -6.35 -19.71
N ASN A 90 3.15 -7.48 -20.38
CA ASN A 90 3.85 -8.72 -20.02
C ASN A 90 5.37 -8.57 -19.94
N PRO A 91 6.08 -7.91 -20.89
CA PRO A 91 7.53 -7.73 -20.78
C PRO A 91 7.96 -6.94 -19.55
N TRP A 92 7.15 -5.95 -19.12
CA TRP A 92 7.42 -5.13 -17.95
C TRP A 92 7.12 -5.88 -16.65
N ILE A 93 6.06 -6.72 -16.62
CA ILE A 93 5.76 -7.61 -15.50
C ILE A 93 6.90 -8.62 -15.33
N LEU A 94 7.32 -9.27 -16.44
CA LEU A 94 8.40 -10.26 -16.40
C LEU A 94 9.74 -9.62 -16.01
N GLY A 95 10.11 -8.54 -16.73
CA GLY A 95 11.37 -7.83 -16.49
C GLY A 95 11.46 -7.27 -15.06
N GLY A 96 10.39 -6.63 -14.55
CA GLY A 96 10.30 -6.15 -13.18
C GLY A 96 10.38 -7.28 -12.16
N GLY A 97 9.66 -8.39 -12.40
CA GLY A 97 9.71 -9.56 -11.52
C GLY A 97 11.09 -10.21 -11.44
N LEU A 98 11.76 -10.39 -12.58
CA LEU A 98 13.12 -10.95 -12.61
C LEU A 98 14.15 -9.97 -12.01
N ALA A 99 14.04 -8.68 -12.31
CA ALA A 99 14.91 -7.66 -11.72
C ALA A 99 14.73 -7.52 -10.21
N ALA A 100 13.55 -7.87 -9.66
CA ALA A 100 13.33 -7.90 -8.21
C ALA A 100 14.28 -8.86 -7.50
N VAL A 101 14.59 -10.03 -8.09
CA VAL A 101 15.59 -10.96 -7.53
C VAL A 101 16.96 -10.29 -7.45
N GLY A 102 17.40 -9.63 -8.53
CA GLY A 102 18.69 -8.93 -8.57
C GLY A 102 18.76 -7.78 -7.55
N ALA A 103 17.68 -6.99 -7.44
CA ALA A 103 17.60 -5.90 -6.46
C ALA A 103 17.61 -6.43 -5.02
N MET A 104 16.93 -7.54 -4.74
CA MET A 104 16.92 -8.18 -3.42
C MET A 104 18.26 -8.86 -3.11
N ALA A 105 18.92 -9.46 -4.10
CA ALA A 105 20.28 -9.98 -3.95
C ALA A 105 21.29 -8.86 -3.61
N LEU A 106 21.19 -7.72 -4.30
CA LEU A 106 22.02 -6.55 -3.99
C LEU A 106 21.76 -6.05 -2.57
N LEU A 107 20.48 -5.92 -2.17
CA LEU A 107 20.12 -5.44 -0.84
C LEU A 107 20.64 -6.35 0.27
N GLY A 108 20.58 -7.68 0.07
CA GLY A 108 21.11 -8.66 1.02
C GLY A 108 22.64 -8.75 1.09
N GLY A 109 23.34 -8.20 0.08
CA GLY A 109 24.81 -8.21 0.01
C GLY A 109 25.51 -6.94 0.49
N VAL A 110 24.76 -5.94 1.00
CA VAL A 110 25.34 -4.64 1.42
C VAL A 110 25.28 -4.46 2.94
N GLU A 111 26.33 -3.85 3.50
CA GLU A 111 26.57 -3.77 4.95
C GLU A 111 26.65 -2.33 5.47
N THR A 112 26.34 -1.33 4.66
CA THR A 112 26.35 0.08 5.09
C THR A 112 25.01 0.74 4.82
N VAL A 113 24.56 1.64 5.69
CA VAL A 113 23.27 2.35 5.56
C VAL A 113 23.14 3.06 4.22
N LEU A 114 24.23 3.66 3.71
CA LEU A 114 24.24 4.32 2.40
C LEU A 114 23.95 3.32 1.27
N LEU A 115 24.63 2.17 1.26
CA LEU A 115 24.45 1.16 0.23
C LEU A 115 23.07 0.48 0.36
N VAL A 116 22.58 0.24 1.57
CA VAL A 116 21.21 -0.23 1.83
C VAL A 116 20.20 0.78 1.25
N THR A 117 20.41 2.08 1.47
CA THR A 117 19.54 3.13 0.92
C THR A 117 19.49 3.07 -0.62
N ILE A 118 20.66 2.99 -1.26
CA ILE A 118 20.76 2.91 -2.73
C ILE A 118 20.10 1.61 -3.24
N ALA A 119 20.42 0.48 -2.63
CA ALA A 119 19.87 -0.82 -3.01
C ALA A 119 18.34 -0.87 -2.83
N TRP A 120 17.82 -0.29 -1.75
CA TRP A 120 16.39 -0.22 -1.51
C TRP A 120 15.68 0.74 -2.48
N CYS A 121 16.30 1.89 -2.82
CA CYS A 121 15.80 2.78 -3.88
C CYS A 121 15.70 2.04 -5.23
N LEU A 122 16.70 1.23 -5.57
CA LEU A 122 16.66 0.39 -6.77
C LEU A 122 15.55 -0.66 -6.68
N GLY A 123 15.40 -1.32 -5.53
CA GLY A 123 14.30 -2.25 -5.27
C GLY A 123 12.93 -1.59 -5.46
N GLN A 124 12.74 -0.41 -4.91
CA GLN A 124 11.52 0.37 -5.09
C GLN A 124 11.27 0.73 -6.56
N ALA A 125 12.31 1.13 -7.32
CA ALA A 125 12.18 1.42 -8.75
C ALA A 125 11.70 0.20 -9.54
N VAL A 126 12.32 -0.94 -9.31
CA VAL A 126 11.98 -2.23 -9.97
C VAL A 126 10.55 -2.64 -9.61
N MET A 127 10.18 -2.55 -8.33
CA MET A 127 8.83 -2.91 -7.88
C MET A 127 7.77 -1.95 -8.41
N ASN A 128 8.07 -0.65 -8.57
CA ASN A 128 7.16 0.30 -9.22
C ASN A 128 6.91 -0.04 -10.70
N VAL A 129 7.94 -0.52 -11.41
CA VAL A 129 7.78 -1.01 -12.79
C VAL A 129 6.84 -2.21 -12.83
N PHE A 130 7.05 -3.19 -11.97
CA PHE A 130 6.19 -4.38 -11.84
C PHE A 130 4.75 -3.98 -11.49
N GLN A 131 4.58 -3.14 -10.49
CA GLN A 131 3.27 -2.67 -9.99
C GLN A 131 2.51 -1.90 -11.06
N ALA A 132 3.13 -0.92 -11.72
CA ALA A 132 2.51 -0.10 -12.75
C ALA A 132 2.00 -0.97 -13.91
N ALA A 133 2.81 -1.93 -14.36
CA ALA A 133 2.42 -2.85 -15.43
C ALA A 133 1.28 -3.79 -14.99
N LEU A 134 1.36 -4.38 -13.79
CA LEU A 134 0.34 -5.30 -13.25
C LEU A 134 -1.01 -4.60 -13.03
N THR A 135 -1.00 -3.40 -12.47
CA THR A 135 -2.21 -2.60 -12.21
C THR A 135 -2.92 -2.21 -13.50
N SER A 136 -2.16 -1.89 -14.56
CA SER A 136 -2.70 -1.54 -15.87
C SER A 136 -3.41 -2.69 -16.59
N VAL A 137 -3.19 -3.95 -16.17
CA VAL A 137 -3.87 -5.11 -16.76
C VAL A 137 -5.39 -5.05 -16.58
N VAL A 138 -5.87 -4.56 -15.43
CA VAL A 138 -7.31 -4.52 -15.15
C VAL A 138 -8.05 -3.61 -16.14
N PRO A 139 -7.71 -2.32 -16.30
CA PRO A 139 -8.37 -1.47 -17.27
C PRO A 139 -8.13 -1.91 -18.71
N ASP A 140 -6.99 -2.54 -19.02
CA ASP A 140 -6.60 -2.90 -20.40
C ASP A 140 -7.25 -4.19 -20.90
N ARG A 141 -7.45 -5.18 -20.02
CA ARG A 141 -7.84 -6.56 -20.44
C ARG A 141 -9.12 -7.07 -19.78
N VAL A 142 -9.67 -6.36 -18.78
CA VAL A 142 -10.87 -6.83 -18.09
C VAL A 142 -12.08 -6.03 -18.54
N PRO A 143 -13.12 -6.69 -19.10
CA PRO A 143 -14.35 -6.03 -19.50
C PRO A 143 -15.04 -5.37 -18.30
N LEU A 144 -15.82 -4.30 -18.55
CA LEU A 144 -16.50 -3.52 -17.51
C LEU A 144 -17.33 -4.39 -16.56
N SER A 145 -18.04 -5.38 -17.11
CA SER A 145 -18.88 -6.34 -16.36
C SER A 145 -18.09 -7.22 -15.38
N ALA A 146 -16.78 -7.41 -15.60
CA ALA A 146 -15.92 -8.27 -14.77
C ALA A 146 -14.94 -7.47 -13.89
N ARG A 147 -14.89 -6.14 -14.02
CA ARG A 147 -13.94 -5.29 -13.25
C ARG A 147 -14.14 -5.37 -11.75
N GLY A 148 -15.38 -5.51 -11.27
CA GLY A 148 -15.64 -5.70 -9.85
C GLY A 148 -14.96 -6.96 -9.29
N ARG A 149 -15.03 -8.08 -10.02
CA ARG A 149 -14.33 -9.33 -9.63
C ARG A 149 -12.81 -9.20 -9.71
N ALA A 150 -12.31 -8.48 -10.71
CA ALA A 150 -10.87 -8.21 -10.83
C ALA A 150 -10.37 -7.34 -9.68
N SER A 151 -11.10 -6.28 -9.34
CA SER A 151 -10.77 -5.41 -8.19
C SER A 151 -10.81 -6.17 -6.87
N ALA A 152 -11.76 -7.08 -6.68
CA ALA A 152 -11.80 -7.95 -5.51
C ALA A 152 -10.58 -8.89 -5.44
N ALA A 153 -10.19 -9.52 -6.57
CA ALA A 153 -9.01 -10.37 -6.64
C ALA A 153 -7.71 -9.59 -6.35
N VAL A 154 -7.56 -8.38 -6.91
CA VAL A 154 -6.44 -7.48 -6.62
C VAL A 154 -6.43 -7.05 -5.15
N GLY A 155 -7.61 -6.69 -4.62
CA GLY A 155 -7.77 -6.24 -3.23
C GLY A 155 -7.42 -7.31 -2.19
N LEU A 156 -7.67 -8.58 -2.47
CA LEU A 156 -7.26 -9.70 -1.62
C LEU A 156 -5.74 -9.91 -1.61
N GLY A 157 -5.03 -9.41 -2.62
CA GLY A 157 -3.57 -9.50 -2.67
C GLY A 157 -2.88 -8.81 -1.51
N MET A 158 -3.40 -7.68 -1.03
CA MET A 158 -2.79 -6.93 0.09
C MET A 158 -2.85 -7.70 1.42
N PRO A 159 -4.01 -8.13 1.95
CA PRO A 159 -4.06 -8.83 3.23
C PRO A 159 -3.35 -10.20 3.19
N ILE A 160 -3.47 -10.94 2.10
CA ILE A 160 -2.77 -12.23 1.94
C ILE A 160 -1.26 -12.00 1.83
N GLY A 161 -0.85 -11.04 1.00
CA GLY A 161 0.55 -10.71 0.79
C GLY A 161 1.22 -10.16 2.04
N SER A 162 0.56 -9.26 2.80
CA SER A 162 1.12 -8.75 4.06
C SER A 162 1.32 -9.86 5.09
N THR A 163 0.36 -10.78 5.20
CA THR A 163 0.50 -11.96 6.08
C THR A 163 1.66 -12.85 5.66
N LEU A 164 1.74 -13.22 4.37
CA LEU A 164 2.84 -14.04 3.85
C LEU A 164 4.19 -13.32 3.97
N GLY A 165 4.23 -12.02 3.74
CA GLY A 165 5.44 -11.21 3.89
C GLY A 165 5.94 -11.19 5.33
N ALA A 166 5.07 -10.99 6.30
CA ALA A 166 5.41 -11.02 7.72
C ALA A 166 5.91 -12.41 8.15
N LEU A 167 5.21 -13.48 7.73
CA LEU A 167 5.62 -14.87 8.03
C LEU A 167 6.98 -15.21 7.40
N LEU A 168 7.19 -14.86 6.13
CA LEU A 168 8.49 -15.10 5.48
C LEU A 168 9.58 -14.21 6.08
N GLY A 169 9.27 -12.96 6.40
CA GLY A 169 10.22 -12.06 7.09
C GLY A 169 10.70 -12.63 8.43
N SER A 170 9.76 -13.09 9.27
CA SER A 170 10.06 -13.77 10.54
C SER A 170 10.86 -15.04 10.32
N ALA A 171 10.40 -15.94 9.45
CA ALA A 171 11.07 -17.23 9.21
C ALA A 171 12.53 -17.10 8.71
N PHE A 172 12.88 -15.96 8.11
CA PHE A 172 14.22 -15.67 7.62
C PHE A 172 14.93 -14.54 8.40
N ALA A 173 14.46 -14.17 9.60
CA ALA A 173 15.04 -13.10 10.41
C ALA A 173 16.53 -13.34 10.73
N GLU A 174 16.92 -14.56 11.02
CA GLU A 174 18.32 -14.95 11.24
C GLU A 174 19.17 -15.00 9.95
N ARG A 175 18.50 -15.08 8.77
CA ARG A 175 19.15 -15.22 7.45
C ARG A 175 18.60 -14.18 6.48
N ILE A 176 18.78 -12.91 6.82
CA ILE A 176 18.16 -11.76 6.12
C ILE A 176 18.40 -11.80 4.60
N GLY A 177 19.65 -12.09 4.16
CA GLY A 177 19.98 -12.19 2.73
C GLY A 177 19.18 -13.28 2.00
N THR A 178 18.95 -14.43 2.65
CA THR A 178 18.12 -15.51 2.09
C THR A 178 16.66 -15.07 2.05
N GLY A 179 16.17 -14.39 3.08
CA GLY A 179 14.81 -13.85 3.13
C GLY A 179 14.52 -12.86 1.98
N TYR A 180 15.46 -11.98 1.68
CA TYR A 180 15.38 -11.10 0.52
C TYR A 180 15.27 -11.87 -0.80
N LEU A 181 16.12 -12.89 -0.99
CA LEU A 181 16.09 -13.70 -2.21
C LEU A 181 14.79 -14.49 -2.34
N VAL A 182 14.25 -15.04 -1.27
CA VAL A 182 12.98 -15.78 -1.27
C VAL A 182 11.82 -14.85 -1.66
N LEU A 183 11.75 -13.65 -1.09
CA LEU A 183 10.72 -12.66 -1.44
C LEU A 183 10.86 -12.17 -2.88
N GLY A 184 12.08 -11.89 -3.35
CA GLY A 184 12.34 -11.55 -4.74
C GLY A 184 11.97 -12.68 -5.70
N ALA A 185 12.33 -13.92 -5.37
CA ALA A 185 11.97 -15.11 -6.13
C ALA A 185 10.46 -15.32 -6.20
N PHE A 186 9.73 -15.06 -5.13
CA PHE A 186 8.27 -15.14 -5.12
C PHE A 186 7.64 -14.18 -6.13
N VAL A 187 8.14 -12.93 -6.21
CA VAL A 187 7.71 -11.96 -7.23
C VAL A 187 8.07 -12.46 -8.64
N ALA A 188 9.29 -12.96 -8.84
CA ALA A 188 9.73 -13.48 -10.13
C ALA A 188 8.88 -14.67 -10.61
N VAL A 189 8.61 -15.63 -9.72
CA VAL A 189 7.75 -16.78 -10.02
C VAL A 189 6.34 -16.31 -10.38
N SER A 190 5.77 -15.37 -9.63
CA SER A 190 4.45 -14.80 -9.95
C SER A 190 4.44 -14.13 -11.34
N ALA A 191 5.52 -13.40 -11.68
CA ALA A 191 5.67 -12.76 -12.99
C ALA A 191 5.78 -13.76 -14.13
N VAL A 192 6.57 -14.82 -13.96
CA VAL A 192 6.71 -15.91 -14.94
C VAL A 192 5.37 -16.61 -15.16
N LEU A 193 4.68 -16.98 -14.07
CA LEU A 193 3.36 -17.60 -14.17
C LEU A 193 2.35 -16.66 -14.85
N PHE A 194 2.35 -15.38 -14.47
CA PHE A 194 1.47 -14.40 -15.09
C PHE A 194 1.70 -14.32 -16.60
N THR A 195 2.93 -14.15 -17.04
CA THR A 195 3.26 -13.95 -18.45
C THR A 195 3.11 -15.21 -19.28
N SER A 196 3.29 -16.38 -18.68
CA SER A 196 3.13 -17.69 -19.36
C SER A 196 1.65 -18.00 -19.62
N PHE A 197 0.77 -17.71 -18.68
CA PHE A 197 -0.64 -18.07 -18.77
C PHE A 197 -1.55 -16.92 -19.21
N ALA A 198 -1.22 -15.66 -18.89
CA ALA A 198 -1.95 -14.48 -19.35
C ALA A 198 -1.38 -13.92 -20.66
N ARG A 199 -1.64 -14.63 -21.78
CA ARG A 199 -1.18 -14.19 -23.09
C ARG A 199 -1.68 -12.79 -23.43
N GLU A 200 -0.80 -11.96 -23.98
CA GLU A 200 -1.06 -10.57 -24.34
C GLU A 200 -1.15 -10.38 -25.86
N LYS A 201 -2.23 -9.71 -26.30
CA LYS A 201 -2.29 -9.14 -27.64
C LYS A 201 -1.74 -7.70 -27.56
N PRO A 202 -0.75 -7.32 -28.38
CA PRO A 202 -0.22 -5.95 -28.38
C PRO A 202 -1.33 -4.93 -28.62
N LEU A 203 -1.28 -3.80 -27.94
CA LEU A 203 -2.19 -2.69 -28.18
C LEU A 203 -1.86 -2.02 -29.53
N PRO A 204 -2.85 -1.81 -30.41
CA PRO A 204 -2.66 -1.02 -31.61
C PRO A 204 -2.13 0.37 -31.30
N ASP A 205 -1.27 0.94 -32.17
CA ASP A 205 -0.65 2.24 -31.95
C ASP A 205 -1.67 3.38 -31.74
N ALA A 206 -2.81 3.31 -32.42
CA ALA A 206 -3.91 4.26 -32.28
C ALA A 206 -4.65 4.21 -30.92
N ALA A 207 -4.44 3.15 -30.13
CA ALA A 207 -5.06 2.97 -28.83
C ALA A 207 -4.11 3.29 -27.65
N ARG A 208 -2.89 3.76 -27.94
CA ARG A 208 -1.94 4.16 -26.89
C ARG A 208 -2.35 5.50 -26.29
N PRO A 209 -2.24 5.67 -24.96
CA PRO A 209 -2.56 6.93 -24.30
C PRO A 209 -1.72 8.10 -24.85
N GLU A 210 -2.35 9.25 -25.09
CA GLU A 210 -1.64 10.48 -25.44
C GLU A 210 -0.71 10.92 -24.29
N ARG A 211 0.42 11.50 -24.65
CA ARG A 211 1.39 12.03 -23.70
C ARG A 211 0.81 13.26 -23.01
N VAL A 212 0.51 13.16 -21.73
CA VAL A 212 0.18 14.32 -20.90
C VAL A 212 1.47 14.83 -20.26
N PRO A 213 1.93 16.06 -20.57
CA PRO A 213 3.13 16.63 -19.94
C PRO A 213 2.96 16.70 -18.42
N LEU A 214 4.02 16.45 -17.65
CA LEU A 214 4.01 16.50 -16.18
C LEU A 214 3.42 17.82 -15.64
N ARG A 215 3.72 18.94 -16.29
CA ARG A 215 3.15 20.25 -15.94
C ARG A 215 1.60 20.25 -16.01
N LYS A 216 1.02 19.61 -17.02
CA LYS A 216 -0.44 19.48 -17.15
C LYS A 216 -1.03 18.54 -16.10
N GLN A 217 -0.30 17.47 -15.74
CA GLN A 217 -0.72 16.57 -14.65
C GLN A 217 -0.71 17.29 -13.31
N PHE A 218 0.34 18.09 -13.03
CA PHE A 218 0.42 18.89 -11.80
C PHE A 218 -0.64 20.01 -11.74
N ALA A 219 -0.87 20.69 -12.86
CA ALA A 219 -1.94 21.68 -12.95
C ALA A 219 -3.33 21.05 -12.74
N ALA A 220 -3.55 19.85 -13.27
CA ALA A 220 -4.76 19.09 -13.06
C ALA A 220 -4.96 18.66 -11.61
N PHE A 221 -3.86 18.22 -10.93
CA PHE A 221 -3.85 17.94 -9.50
C PHE A 221 -4.31 19.15 -8.67
N LEU A 222 -3.70 20.31 -8.90
CA LEU A 222 -4.10 21.55 -8.21
C LEU A 222 -5.53 21.95 -8.55
N GLY A 223 -5.98 21.70 -9.79
CA GLY A 223 -7.34 21.96 -10.25
C GLY A 223 -8.38 21.14 -9.48
N ALA A 224 -8.15 19.83 -9.32
CA ALA A 224 -9.02 18.94 -8.56
C ALA A 224 -9.16 19.36 -7.08
N LEU A 225 -8.07 19.79 -6.45
CA LEU A 225 -8.05 20.25 -5.05
C LEU A 225 -8.79 21.59 -4.83
N ARG A 226 -9.16 22.33 -5.89
CA ARG A 226 -10.02 23.52 -5.76
C ARG A 226 -11.46 23.18 -5.44
N HIS A 227 -11.93 21.99 -5.79
CA HIS A 227 -13.26 21.52 -5.44
C HIS A 227 -13.33 21.21 -3.94
N HIS A 228 -14.28 21.83 -3.24
CA HIS A 228 -14.38 21.77 -1.78
C HIS A 228 -14.46 20.34 -1.26
N ASP A 229 -15.39 19.53 -1.73
CA ASP A 229 -15.63 18.17 -1.24
C ASP A 229 -14.46 17.24 -1.56
N PHE A 230 -13.89 17.39 -2.76
CA PHE A 230 -12.73 16.61 -3.19
C PHE A 230 -11.48 16.90 -2.33
N ARG A 231 -11.23 18.17 -2.02
CA ARG A 231 -10.12 18.58 -1.14
C ARG A 231 -10.24 17.97 0.26
N TRP A 232 -11.43 18.01 0.84
CA TRP A 232 -11.65 17.47 2.18
C TRP A 232 -11.56 15.94 2.20
N ALA A 233 -12.03 15.25 1.17
CA ALA A 233 -11.83 13.81 1.02
C ALA A 233 -10.35 13.45 0.87
N PHE A 234 -9.58 14.22 0.07
CA PHE A 234 -8.15 14.06 -0.07
C PHE A 234 -7.42 14.19 1.27
N ILE A 235 -7.71 15.26 2.03
CA ILE A 235 -7.10 15.52 3.35
C ILE A 235 -7.48 14.41 4.33
N GLY A 236 -8.74 14.03 4.42
CA GLY A 236 -9.22 13.00 5.34
C GLY A 236 -8.56 11.65 5.09
N ARG A 237 -8.48 11.24 3.81
CA ARG A 237 -7.78 10.01 3.39
C ARG A 237 -6.28 10.09 3.76
N ALA A 238 -5.63 11.18 3.42
CA ALA A 238 -4.19 11.34 3.67
C ALA A 238 -3.85 11.26 5.16
N LEU A 239 -4.63 11.89 6.02
CA LEU A 239 -4.43 11.86 7.48
C LEU A 239 -4.65 10.48 8.07
N LEU A 240 -5.72 9.77 7.69
CA LEU A 240 -6.01 8.42 8.16
C LEU A 240 -4.92 7.43 7.74
N VAL A 241 -4.51 7.48 6.47
CA VAL A 241 -3.47 6.61 5.93
C VAL A 241 -2.13 6.89 6.61
N LEU A 242 -1.78 8.16 6.82
CA LEU A 242 -0.55 8.55 7.53
C LEU A 242 -0.55 8.00 8.96
N GLY A 243 -1.64 8.18 9.70
CA GLY A 243 -1.78 7.68 11.08
C GLY A 243 -1.61 6.16 11.17
N TYR A 244 -2.23 5.42 10.24
CA TYR A 244 -2.09 3.96 10.18
C TYR A 244 -0.64 3.52 9.91
N PHE A 245 -0.02 4.07 8.86
CA PHE A 245 1.28 3.61 8.41
C PHE A 245 2.46 4.12 9.25
N CYS A 246 2.31 5.21 10.00
CA CYS A 246 3.33 5.66 10.95
C CYS A 246 3.66 4.57 11.99
N VAL A 247 2.65 3.92 12.54
CA VAL A 247 2.84 2.85 13.52
C VAL A 247 3.24 1.55 12.85
N PHE A 248 2.59 1.22 11.73
CA PHE A 248 2.84 -0.03 11.01
C PHE A 248 4.29 -0.16 10.52
N GLY A 249 4.90 0.93 10.03
CA GLY A 249 6.27 0.95 9.54
C GLY A 249 7.34 0.73 10.63
N TYR A 250 6.99 0.94 11.90
CA TYR A 250 7.87 0.77 13.05
C TYR A 250 7.46 -0.39 13.97
N GLN A 251 6.52 -1.21 13.54
CA GLN A 251 5.93 -2.28 14.34
C GLN A 251 6.98 -3.20 14.95
N LEU A 252 8.02 -3.58 14.21
CA LEU A 252 9.10 -4.41 14.71
C LEU A 252 9.85 -3.72 15.87
N TYR A 253 10.27 -2.47 15.68
CA TYR A 253 11.00 -1.74 16.72
C TYR A 253 10.13 -1.41 17.94
N ILE A 254 8.83 -1.18 17.74
CA ILE A 254 7.87 -1.02 18.84
C ILE A 254 7.82 -2.31 19.68
N LEU A 255 7.79 -3.49 19.04
CA LEU A 255 7.79 -4.78 19.72
C LEU A 255 9.11 -5.09 20.43
N GLN A 256 10.25 -4.64 19.86
CA GLN A 256 11.55 -4.83 20.44
C GLN A 256 11.81 -3.93 21.66
N ASP A 257 11.44 -2.66 21.55
CA ASP A 257 11.94 -1.62 22.47
C ASP A 257 10.87 -1.14 23.46
N HIS A 258 9.57 -1.41 23.23
CA HIS A 258 8.49 -0.77 23.98
C HIS A 258 7.44 -1.74 24.54
N ILE A 259 7.27 -2.91 23.94
CA ILE A 259 6.22 -3.85 24.33
C ILE A 259 6.79 -4.99 25.16
N ASP A 260 6.14 -5.28 26.30
CA ASP A 260 6.45 -6.45 27.11
C ASP A 260 5.94 -7.72 26.41
N LEU A 261 6.84 -8.44 25.74
CA LEU A 261 6.53 -9.70 25.07
C LEU A 261 6.59 -10.88 26.04
N PRO A 262 5.77 -11.92 25.85
CA PRO A 262 5.87 -13.17 26.59
C PRO A 262 7.22 -13.84 26.37
N SER A 263 7.70 -14.57 27.39
CA SER A 263 8.94 -15.34 27.28
C SER A 263 8.87 -16.35 26.11
N GLY A 264 9.89 -16.30 25.24
CA GLY A 264 10.00 -17.19 24.08
C GLY A 264 9.28 -16.70 22.82
N LEU A 265 8.69 -15.50 22.82
CA LEU A 265 8.15 -14.86 21.62
C LEU A 265 9.11 -13.77 21.15
N GLU A 266 9.80 -14.03 20.06
CA GLU A 266 10.69 -13.02 19.45
C GLU A 266 9.88 -11.92 18.74
N PRO A 267 10.39 -10.68 18.65
CA PRO A 267 9.67 -9.55 18.03
C PRO A 267 9.22 -9.78 16.57
N GLU A 268 10.05 -10.44 15.77
CA GLU A 268 9.73 -10.79 14.39
C GLU A 268 8.61 -11.83 14.30
N ASP A 269 8.56 -12.78 15.24
CA ASP A 269 7.47 -13.76 15.33
C ASP A 269 6.18 -13.10 15.80
N ALA A 270 6.29 -12.11 16.70
CA ALA A 270 5.16 -11.29 17.10
C ALA A 270 4.56 -10.52 15.91
N VAL A 271 5.40 -9.96 15.01
CA VAL A 271 4.92 -9.34 13.75
C VAL A 271 4.18 -10.38 12.90
N ALA A 272 4.71 -11.59 12.79
CA ALA A 272 4.10 -12.69 12.02
C ALA A 272 2.74 -13.11 12.58
N VAL A 273 2.53 -13.02 13.90
CA VAL A 273 1.22 -13.29 14.55
C VAL A 273 0.25 -12.12 14.36
N LEU A 274 0.71 -10.87 14.47
CA LEU A 274 -0.16 -9.69 14.34
C LEU A 274 -0.69 -9.51 12.91
N ALA A 275 0.10 -9.86 11.88
CA ALA A 275 -0.27 -9.67 10.48
C ALA A 275 -1.54 -10.41 10.07
N PRO A 276 -1.74 -11.71 10.33
CA PRO A 276 -2.99 -12.40 10.02
C PRO A 276 -4.18 -11.90 10.85
N VAL A 277 -3.97 -11.51 12.11
CA VAL A 277 -5.03 -10.91 12.94
C VAL A 277 -5.55 -9.63 12.29
N ASN A 278 -4.64 -8.74 11.90
CA ASN A 278 -4.99 -7.51 11.19
C ASN A 278 -5.65 -7.81 9.83
N ALA A 279 -5.10 -8.75 9.04
CA ALA A 279 -5.61 -9.08 7.71
C ALA A 279 -7.04 -9.66 7.75
N VAL A 280 -7.33 -10.58 8.67
CA VAL A 280 -8.67 -11.16 8.85
C VAL A 280 -9.66 -10.09 9.29
N ALA A 281 -9.31 -9.27 10.27
CA ALA A 281 -10.15 -8.17 10.74
C ALA A 281 -10.43 -7.16 9.62
N MET A 282 -9.41 -6.79 8.85
CA MET A 282 -9.53 -5.90 7.71
C MET A 282 -10.43 -6.48 6.61
N ALA A 283 -10.24 -7.75 6.23
CA ALA A 283 -11.07 -8.39 5.22
C ALA A 283 -12.54 -8.48 5.65
N ALA A 284 -12.80 -8.88 6.89
CA ALA A 284 -14.16 -8.96 7.45
C ALA A 284 -14.84 -7.58 7.45
N SER A 285 -14.15 -6.55 7.94
CA SER A 285 -14.72 -5.20 8.03
C SER A 285 -14.90 -4.53 6.66
N THR A 286 -14.05 -4.84 5.69
CA THR A 286 -14.20 -4.36 4.30
C THR A 286 -15.52 -4.86 3.70
N VAL A 287 -15.83 -6.14 3.89
CA VAL A 287 -17.07 -6.73 3.38
C VAL A 287 -18.28 -6.19 4.14
N VAL A 288 -18.26 -6.28 5.48
CA VAL A 288 -19.39 -5.86 6.33
C VAL A 288 -19.62 -4.35 6.22
N GLY A 289 -18.58 -3.55 6.33
CA GLY A 289 -18.65 -2.09 6.27
C GLY A 289 -19.12 -1.58 4.92
N GLY A 290 -18.64 -2.17 3.82
CA GLY A 290 -19.11 -1.84 2.47
C GLY A 290 -20.61 -2.13 2.29
N VAL A 291 -21.04 -3.37 2.59
CA VAL A 291 -22.46 -3.77 2.45
C VAL A 291 -23.36 -2.94 3.36
N LEU A 292 -22.96 -2.69 4.59
CA LEU A 292 -23.80 -1.97 5.55
C LEU A 292 -23.90 -0.48 5.21
N SER A 293 -22.80 0.13 4.77
CA SER A 293 -22.76 1.52 4.29
C SER A 293 -23.65 1.73 3.06
N ASP A 294 -23.65 0.77 2.12
CA ASP A 294 -24.51 0.82 0.93
C ASP A 294 -25.99 0.64 1.28
N ARG A 295 -26.31 -0.30 2.20
CA ARG A 295 -27.72 -0.53 2.64
C ARG A 295 -28.31 0.66 3.39
N LEU A 296 -27.51 1.35 4.19
CA LEU A 296 -27.96 2.49 5.00
C LEU A 296 -27.88 3.83 4.25
N ASP A 297 -27.27 3.84 3.07
CA ASP A 297 -26.99 5.04 2.28
C ASP A 297 -26.35 6.18 3.11
N ARG A 298 -25.49 5.82 4.06
CA ARG A 298 -24.80 6.73 4.98
C ARG A 298 -23.32 6.41 5.01
N ARG A 299 -22.49 7.23 4.38
CA ARG A 299 -21.05 6.96 4.25
C ARG A 299 -20.21 7.67 5.31
N LYS A 300 -20.52 8.94 5.61
CA LYS A 300 -19.78 9.72 6.60
C LYS A 300 -19.73 9.10 8.01
N PRO A 301 -20.85 8.57 8.57
CA PRO A 301 -20.79 7.94 9.88
C PRO A 301 -19.83 6.74 9.92
N PHE A 302 -19.77 5.94 8.83
CA PHE A 302 -18.88 4.79 8.76
C PHE A 302 -17.41 5.20 8.76
N ILE A 303 -17.05 6.25 8.00
CA ILE A 303 -15.69 6.82 8.00
C ILE A 303 -15.34 7.37 9.39
N ALA A 304 -16.28 8.08 10.03
CA ALA A 304 -16.07 8.62 11.37
C ALA A 304 -15.87 7.50 12.41
N VAL A 305 -16.72 6.46 12.37
CA VAL A 305 -16.60 5.28 13.26
C VAL A 305 -15.28 4.55 13.01
N SER A 306 -14.92 4.33 11.74
CA SER A 306 -13.64 3.69 11.39
C SER A 306 -12.44 4.42 11.96
N ALA A 307 -12.44 5.75 11.88
CA ALA A 307 -11.37 6.57 12.41
C ALA A 307 -11.32 6.57 13.95
N VAL A 308 -12.49 6.59 14.61
CA VAL A 308 -12.57 6.46 16.07
C VAL A 308 -12.06 5.09 16.51
N VAL A 309 -12.46 4.00 15.82
CA VAL A 309 -11.95 2.66 16.10
C VAL A 309 -10.44 2.60 15.94
N SER A 310 -9.88 3.18 14.87
CA SER A 310 -8.41 3.24 14.69
C SER A 310 -7.73 4.10 15.76
N ALA A 311 -8.32 5.21 16.17
CA ALA A 311 -7.76 6.05 17.24
C ALA A 311 -7.76 5.32 18.60
N VAL A 312 -8.86 4.61 18.93
CA VAL A 312 -8.94 3.78 20.14
C VAL A 312 -7.92 2.65 20.07
N ALA A 313 -7.81 1.98 18.90
CA ALA A 313 -6.82 0.93 18.69
C ALA A 313 -5.40 1.39 19.04
N LEU A 314 -5.01 2.57 18.58
CA LEU A 314 -3.69 3.16 18.84
C LEU A 314 -3.51 3.62 20.28
N ALA A 315 -4.58 4.03 20.96
CA ALA A 315 -4.51 4.43 22.35
C ALA A 315 -4.27 3.24 23.32
N VAL A 316 -4.68 2.02 22.95
CA VAL A 316 -4.54 0.84 23.83
C VAL A 316 -3.08 0.56 24.17
N PRO A 317 -2.14 0.35 23.25
CA PRO A 317 -0.73 0.12 23.58
C PRO A 317 -0.01 1.38 24.08
N ALA A 318 -0.51 2.58 23.79
CA ALA A 318 0.01 3.82 24.38
C ALA A 318 -0.21 3.89 25.89
N LEU A 319 -1.32 3.31 26.37
CA LEU A 319 -1.68 3.28 27.79
C LEU A 319 -1.16 2.02 28.50
N SER A 320 -1.04 0.91 27.77
CA SER A 320 -0.62 -0.38 28.31
C SER A 320 0.29 -1.09 27.30
N PRO A 321 1.61 -0.95 27.41
CA PRO A 321 2.57 -1.50 26.44
C PRO A 321 2.76 -3.01 26.61
N THR A 322 1.70 -3.77 26.42
CA THR A 322 1.68 -5.22 26.63
C THR A 322 1.35 -5.98 25.33
N TRP A 323 1.74 -7.25 25.25
CA TRP A 323 1.41 -8.10 24.12
C TRP A 323 -0.10 -8.20 23.82
N PRO A 324 -1.00 -8.42 24.81
CA PRO A 324 -2.42 -8.39 24.56
C PRO A 324 -2.93 -7.07 23.96
N ALA A 325 -2.34 -5.94 24.35
CA ALA A 325 -2.66 -4.63 23.79
C ALA A 325 -2.32 -4.54 22.30
N MET A 326 -1.22 -5.15 21.87
CA MET A 326 -0.85 -5.23 20.46
C MET A 326 -1.78 -6.13 19.63
N LEU A 327 -2.29 -7.21 20.21
CA LEU A 327 -3.32 -8.05 19.56
C LEU A 327 -4.64 -7.26 19.38
N VAL A 328 -5.04 -6.50 20.40
CA VAL A 328 -6.21 -5.61 20.33
C VAL A 328 -5.97 -4.51 19.28
N LEU A 329 -4.79 -3.89 19.26
CA LEU A 329 -4.41 -2.93 18.24
C LEU A 329 -4.56 -3.54 16.84
N ALA A 330 -3.98 -4.72 16.59
CA ALA A 330 -4.04 -5.37 15.28
C ALA A 330 -5.47 -5.65 14.83
N ALA A 331 -6.31 -6.18 15.73
CA ALA A 331 -7.70 -6.47 15.44
C ALA A 331 -8.52 -5.19 15.17
N LEU A 332 -8.49 -4.23 16.08
CA LEU A 332 -9.28 -3.00 15.95
C LEU A 332 -8.80 -2.14 14.79
N ASN A 333 -7.48 -2.03 14.58
CA ASN A 333 -6.93 -1.24 13.48
C ASN A 333 -7.25 -1.88 12.12
N GLY A 334 -7.23 -3.22 12.03
CA GLY A 334 -7.73 -3.96 10.87
C GLY A 334 -9.21 -3.67 10.60
N LEU A 335 -10.07 -3.72 11.63
CA LEU A 335 -11.49 -3.38 11.52
C LEU A 335 -11.70 -1.93 11.05
N GLY A 336 -11.01 -0.97 11.65
CA GLY A 336 -11.10 0.44 11.30
C GLY A 336 -10.64 0.71 9.87
N PHE A 337 -9.44 0.26 9.51
CA PHE A 337 -8.86 0.52 8.20
C PHE A 337 -9.59 -0.20 7.06
N GLY A 338 -10.05 -1.43 7.27
CA GLY A 338 -10.83 -2.18 6.28
C GLY A 338 -12.17 -1.54 5.96
N CYS A 339 -12.91 -1.14 7.00
CA CYS A 339 -14.17 -0.41 6.83
C CYS A 339 -13.94 0.94 6.15
N PHE A 340 -12.92 1.70 6.57
CA PHE A 340 -12.53 2.95 5.94
C PHE A 340 -12.27 2.77 4.44
N MET A 341 -11.42 1.84 4.06
CA MET A 341 -11.06 1.62 2.64
C MET A 341 -12.27 1.27 1.76
N ALA A 342 -13.19 0.46 2.27
CA ALA A 342 -14.40 0.11 1.52
C ALA A 342 -15.31 1.32 1.29
N VAL A 343 -15.59 2.06 2.36
CA VAL A 343 -16.55 3.18 2.33
C VAL A 343 -15.98 4.41 1.65
N ASP A 344 -14.69 4.68 1.86
CA ASP A 344 -14.02 5.84 1.29
C ASP A 344 -13.90 5.74 -0.24
N ASN A 345 -13.59 4.56 -0.79
CA ASN A 345 -13.60 4.34 -2.24
C ASN A 345 -14.98 4.58 -2.85
N ALA A 346 -16.05 4.20 -2.13
CA ALA A 346 -17.42 4.44 -2.56
C ALA A 346 -17.79 5.94 -2.44
N LEU A 347 -17.39 6.61 -1.34
CA LEU A 347 -17.60 8.05 -1.16
C LEU A 347 -16.94 8.86 -2.29
N VAL A 348 -15.68 8.53 -2.58
CA VAL A 348 -14.88 9.17 -3.63
C VAL A 348 -15.57 9.09 -4.99
N SER A 349 -16.13 7.94 -5.35
CA SER A 349 -16.82 7.76 -6.62
C SER A 349 -18.03 8.70 -6.80
N MET A 350 -18.60 9.22 -5.70
CA MET A 350 -19.76 10.12 -5.71
C MET A 350 -19.40 11.60 -5.77
N ILE A 351 -18.19 11.97 -5.34
CA ILE A 351 -17.75 13.37 -5.26
C ILE A 351 -16.78 13.77 -6.38
N LEU A 352 -16.59 12.90 -7.38
CA LEU A 352 -15.76 13.23 -8.54
C LEU A 352 -16.32 14.48 -9.25
N PRO A 353 -15.47 15.51 -9.49
CA PRO A 353 -15.93 16.79 -10.04
C PRO A 353 -16.53 16.71 -11.45
N SER A 354 -16.04 15.80 -12.28
CA SER A 354 -16.57 15.56 -13.62
C SER A 354 -16.39 14.10 -14.07
N ALA A 355 -17.37 13.59 -14.82
CA ALA A 355 -17.30 12.24 -15.39
C ALA A 355 -16.19 12.12 -16.46
N ASP A 356 -15.91 13.21 -17.18
CA ASP A 356 -14.89 13.24 -18.24
C ASP A 356 -13.46 13.20 -17.67
N ASP A 357 -13.26 13.71 -16.46
CA ASP A 357 -11.97 13.78 -15.77
C ASP A 357 -11.81 12.71 -14.68
N ALA A 358 -12.76 11.79 -14.53
CA ALA A 358 -12.81 10.80 -13.44
C ALA A 358 -11.52 9.98 -13.28
N ALA A 359 -10.90 9.55 -14.37
CA ALA A 359 -9.65 8.80 -14.31
C ALA A 359 -8.48 9.63 -13.76
N ARG A 360 -8.44 10.93 -14.09
CA ARG A 360 -7.46 11.89 -13.58
C ARG A 360 -7.67 12.12 -12.08
N ASP A 361 -8.89 12.38 -11.68
CA ASP A 361 -9.25 12.73 -10.30
C ASP A 361 -9.06 11.53 -9.36
N LEU A 362 -9.34 10.30 -9.80
CA LEU A 362 -8.98 9.07 -9.10
C LEU A 362 -7.46 8.92 -8.94
N GLY A 363 -6.68 9.32 -9.96
CA GLY A 363 -5.22 9.37 -9.86
C GLY A 363 -4.75 10.32 -8.75
N VAL A 364 -5.37 11.50 -8.63
CA VAL A 364 -5.08 12.46 -7.55
C VAL A 364 -5.39 11.86 -6.17
N LEU A 365 -6.52 11.15 -6.02
CA LEU A 365 -6.87 10.50 -4.76
C LEU A 365 -5.97 9.31 -4.41
N ASN A 366 -5.46 8.60 -5.41
CA ASN A 366 -4.43 7.60 -5.16
C ASN A 366 -3.15 8.20 -4.57
N MET A 367 -2.84 9.47 -4.88
CA MET A 367 -1.73 10.19 -4.21
C MET A 367 -2.03 10.46 -2.73
N ALA A 368 -3.31 10.65 -2.34
CA ALA A 368 -3.69 10.77 -0.93
C ALA A 368 -3.54 9.46 -0.15
N GLN A 369 -3.40 8.33 -0.84
CA GLN A 369 -3.10 7.03 -0.23
C GLN A 369 -1.61 6.71 -0.29
N ALA A 370 -1.00 6.78 -1.46
CA ALA A 370 0.40 6.42 -1.65
C ALA A 370 1.37 7.40 -0.99
N GLY A 371 1.12 8.72 -1.09
CA GLY A 371 1.98 9.73 -0.50
C GLY A 371 2.19 9.57 1.01
N PRO A 372 1.12 9.48 1.81
CA PRO A 372 1.23 9.25 3.24
C PRO A 372 1.90 7.93 3.61
N GLN A 373 1.62 6.82 2.91
CA GLN A 373 2.32 5.54 3.14
C GLN A 373 3.83 5.68 3.00
N ILE A 374 4.23 6.46 2.01
CA ILE A 374 5.60 6.75 1.66
C ILE A 374 6.26 7.64 2.73
N LEU A 375 5.56 8.67 3.21
CA LEU A 375 6.07 9.62 4.19
C LEU A 375 6.02 9.09 5.63
N ALA A 376 5.18 8.11 5.91
CA ALA A 376 4.91 7.61 7.26
C ALA A 376 6.17 7.15 8.02
N PRO A 377 7.10 6.34 7.45
CA PRO A 377 8.29 5.95 8.18
C PRO A 377 9.20 7.11 8.54
N PHE A 378 9.33 8.11 7.64
CA PHE A 378 10.09 9.33 7.93
C PHE A 378 9.43 10.16 9.02
N ALA A 379 8.13 10.40 8.93
CA ALA A 379 7.38 11.14 9.95
C ALA A 379 7.45 10.45 11.32
N ALA A 380 7.32 9.13 11.35
CA ALA A 380 7.44 8.33 12.56
C ALA A 380 8.84 8.45 13.19
N SER A 381 9.91 8.38 12.39
CA SER A 381 11.28 8.59 12.86
C SER A 381 11.46 9.94 13.54
N VAL A 382 10.94 11.00 12.92
CA VAL A 382 11.00 12.36 13.48
C VAL A 382 10.26 12.43 14.81
N VAL A 383 9.04 11.89 14.89
CA VAL A 383 8.25 11.87 16.14
C VAL A 383 8.99 11.13 17.25
N VAL A 384 9.47 9.92 16.97
CA VAL A 384 10.18 9.11 17.97
C VAL A 384 11.45 9.82 18.44
N SER A 385 12.24 10.39 17.51
CA SER A 385 13.49 11.05 17.84
C SER A 385 13.29 12.33 18.66
N LEU A 386 12.26 13.14 18.37
CA LEU A 386 11.96 14.38 19.09
C LEU A 386 11.33 14.15 20.47
N CYS A 387 10.64 13.02 20.66
CA CYS A 387 9.91 12.72 21.91
C CYS A 387 10.67 11.78 22.86
N GLY A 388 11.99 11.81 22.84
CA GLY A 388 12.84 11.07 23.79
C GLY A 388 13.43 9.77 23.26
N GLY A 389 13.32 9.49 21.97
CA GLY A 389 13.87 8.28 21.35
C GLY A 389 13.12 7.00 21.73
N SER A 390 13.71 5.86 21.37
CA SER A 390 13.12 4.53 21.63
C SER A 390 13.02 4.18 23.13
N GLN A 391 13.90 4.73 23.95
CA GLN A 391 13.96 4.48 25.41
C GLN A 391 13.14 5.48 26.23
N GLY A 392 12.65 6.58 25.65
CA GLY A 392 12.11 7.73 26.37
C GLY A 392 10.67 8.13 26.01
N GLY A 393 9.79 7.25 25.65
CA GLY A 393 8.38 7.61 25.37
C GLY A 393 8.11 8.02 23.92
N GLY A 394 9.11 7.93 23.02
CA GLY A 394 8.95 8.24 21.61
C GLY A 394 7.89 7.37 20.91
N TYR A 395 7.77 6.10 21.27
CA TYR A 395 6.72 5.22 20.72
C TYR A 395 5.33 5.53 21.27
N THR A 396 5.23 5.92 22.55
CA THR A 396 3.96 6.43 23.13
C THR A 396 3.51 7.69 22.38
N ALA A 397 4.43 8.62 22.10
CA ALA A 397 4.13 9.78 21.27
C ALA A 397 3.72 9.41 19.84
N LEU A 398 4.35 8.40 19.24
CA LEU A 398 3.99 7.89 17.93
C LEU A 398 2.55 7.36 17.89
N PHE A 399 2.14 6.57 18.88
CA PHE A 399 0.76 6.12 19.02
C PHE A 399 -0.22 7.29 19.18
N ALA A 400 0.12 8.28 20.02
CA ALA A 400 -0.71 9.48 20.23
C ALA A 400 -0.84 10.32 18.95
N VAL A 401 0.23 10.49 18.19
CA VAL A 401 0.21 11.18 16.88
C VAL A 401 -0.65 10.40 15.90
N GLY A 402 -0.49 9.08 15.79
CA GLY A 402 -1.31 8.23 14.92
C GLY A 402 -2.81 8.32 15.26
N ALA A 403 -3.15 8.27 16.56
CA ALA A 403 -4.52 8.44 17.03
C ALA A 403 -5.07 9.83 16.68
N THR A 404 -4.29 10.88 16.90
CA THR A 404 -4.66 12.27 16.57
C THR A 404 -4.91 12.44 15.07
N LEU A 405 -4.01 11.92 14.24
CA LEU A 405 -4.17 11.94 12.77
C LEU A 405 -5.43 11.20 12.32
N SER A 406 -5.77 10.08 12.95
CA SER A 406 -7.00 9.33 12.67
C SER A 406 -8.25 10.16 13.01
N VAL A 407 -8.27 10.81 14.17
CA VAL A 407 -9.37 11.70 14.58
C VAL A 407 -9.48 12.91 13.64
N LEU A 408 -8.37 13.55 13.31
CA LEU A 408 -8.37 14.68 12.36
C LEU A 408 -8.86 14.25 10.97
N GLY A 409 -8.50 13.05 10.53
CA GLY A 409 -9.03 12.44 9.30
C GLY A 409 -10.54 12.27 9.32
N ALA A 410 -11.10 11.81 10.45
CA ALA A 410 -12.56 11.74 10.64
C ALA A 410 -13.23 13.13 10.60
N LEU A 411 -12.62 14.10 11.26
CA LEU A 411 -13.16 15.47 11.27
C LEU A 411 -13.12 16.11 9.89
N ALA A 412 -12.13 15.78 9.07
CA ALA A 412 -12.02 16.26 7.69
C ALA A 412 -13.15 15.78 6.77
N VAL A 413 -13.89 14.73 7.15
CA VAL A 413 -15.04 14.25 6.37
C VAL A 413 -16.32 15.10 6.64
N ARG A 414 -16.41 15.79 7.78
CA ARG A 414 -17.59 16.60 8.14
C ARG A 414 -17.93 17.70 7.14
N PRO A 415 -16.97 18.49 6.59
CA PRO A 415 -17.25 19.58 5.65
C PRO A 415 -17.74 19.12 4.27
N ILE A 416 -17.60 17.83 3.90
CA ILE A 416 -18.06 17.30 2.62
C ILE A 416 -19.59 17.47 2.54
N ARG A 417 -20.11 18.10 1.49
CA ARG A 417 -21.52 18.44 1.34
C ARG A 417 -22.29 17.48 0.42
N GLY A 418 -21.62 16.92 -0.58
CA GLY A 418 -22.25 16.09 -1.62
C GLY A 418 -22.64 14.67 -1.20
N VAL A 419 -22.37 14.24 0.04
CA VAL A 419 -22.63 12.89 0.52
C VAL A 419 -23.24 12.94 1.94
N ARG A 420 -24.13 11.97 2.24
CA ARG A 420 -24.76 11.79 3.57
C ARG A 420 -24.06 10.74 4.41
#